data_433a4fc194dc681231c5425be2c7adc2
#
_entry.id   433a4fc194dc681231c5425be2c7adc2
#
_cell.length_a   1.000
_cell.length_b   1.000
_cell.length_c   1.000
_cell.angle_alpha   90.00
_cell.angle_beta   90.00
_cell.angle_gamma   90.00
#
_symmetry.space_group_name_H-M   'P 1'
#
loop_
_entity.id
_entity.type
_entity.pdbx_description
1 polymer ?
#
loop_
_entity_poly.entity_id
_entity_poly.type
_entity_poly.pdbx_seq_one_letter_code
_entity_poly.pdbx_strand_id
1 'polypeptide(L)' 'MRYLIQTTEIYRADTEPEVQGLIQEAKEAGEYVLAKYSSEKKEVKAKGEVIDEFYKVSLTKIFTDIKEPDTVASVIYEVE' A
#
# COMPACT_ATOMS: atom_id res chain seq x y z
N MET A 1 -1.30 -18.82 -16.76
CA MET A 1 -1.66 -17.39 -16.69
C MET A 1 -1.60 -16.90 -15.28
N ARG A 2 -1.15 -15.69 -15.08
CA ARG A 2 -1.05 -15.11 -13.75
C ARG A 2 -1.97 -13.93 -13.62
N TYR A 3 -2.52 -13.76 -12.42
CA TYR A 3 -3.29 -12.56 -12.12
C TYR A 3 -2.69 -11.93 -10.88
N LEU A 4 -2.43 -10.64 -10.95
CA LEU A 4 -2.05 -9.89 -9.77
C LEU A 4 -3.32 -9.58 -8.99
N ILE A 5 -3.46 -10.16 -7.83
CA ILE A 5 -4.64 -9.99 -7.00
C ILE A 5 -4.46 -8.84 -6.03
N GLN A 6 -3.32 -8.78 -5.39
CA GLN A 6 -3.11 -7.85 -4.30
C GLN A 6 -1.64 -7.46 -4.18
N THR A 7 -1.40 -6.22 -3.81
CA THR A 7 -0.06 -5.76 -3.46
C THR A 7 -0.12 -4.97 -2.17
N THR A 8 1.00 -4.93 -1.48
CA THR A 8 1.20 -4.02 -0.36
C THR A 8 2.41 -3.17 -0.71
N GLU A 9 2.23 -1.87 -0.72
CA GLU A 9 3.29 -0.93 -1.05
C GLU A 9 3.60 -0.09 0.18
N ILE A 10 4.85 0.15 0.41
CA ILE A 10 5.28 0.95 1.53
C ILE A 10 6.09 2.11 1.00
N TYR A 11 5.68 3.32 1.36
CA TYR A 11 6.33 4.54 0.89
C TYR A 11 6.83 5.36 2.07
N ARG A 12 7.83 6.14 1.80
CA ARG A 12 8.25 7.20 2.70
C ARG A 12 7.69 8.52 2.16
N ALA A 13 7.10 9.30 3.04
CA ALA A 13 6.68 10.66 2.73
C ALA A 13 7.30 11.58 3.76
N ASP A 14 7.71 12.75 3.34
CA ASP A 14 8.40 13.67 4.23
C ASP A 14 7.45 14.59 4.98
N THR A 15 6.27 14.81 4.44
CA THR A 15 5.29 15.69 5.05
C THR A 15 3.91 15.04 5.10
N GLU A 16 3.08 15.53 5.99
CA GLU A 16 1.72 15.04 6.11
C GLU A 16 0.89 15.27 4.84
N PRO A 17 0.98 16.43 4.17
CA PRO A 17 0.30 16.61 2.90
C PRO A 17 0.67 15.58 1.85
N GLU A 18 1.92 15.13 1.83
CA GLU A 18 2.32 14.07 0.92
C GLU A 18 1.66 12.75 1.25
N VAL A 19 1.50 12.45 2.55
CA VAL A 19 0.80 11.26 3.00
C VAL A 19 -0.64 11.30 2.51
N GLN A 20 -1.32 12.42 2.68
CA GLN A 20 -2.71 12.57 2.25
C GLN A 20 -2.81 12.45 0.73
N GLY A 21 -1.85 13.00 0.01
CA GLY A 21 -1.79 12.89 -1.44
C GLY A 21 -1.67 11.46 -1.91
N LEU A 22 -0.79 10.68 -1.29
CA LEU A 22 -0.62 9.27 -1.62
C LEU A 22 -1.90 8.48 -1.41
N ILE A 23 -2.55 8.70 -0.27
CA ILE A 23 -3.78 8.00 0.05
C ILE A 23 -4.90 8.40 -0.90
N GLN A 24 -5.03 9.70 -1.15
CA GLN A 24 -6.08 10.19 -2.03
C GLN A 24 -5.91 9.68 -3.46
N GLU A 25 -4.69 9.70 -3.96
CA GLU A 25 -4.39 9.18 -5.28
C GLU A 25 -4.75 7.71 -5.37
N ALA A 26 -4.42 6.94 -4.32
CA ALA A 26 -4.76 5.53 -4.28
C ALA A 26 -6.26 5.29 -4.25
N LYS A 27 -7.00 6.14 -3.54
CA LYS A 27 -8.46 6.01 -3.47
C LYS A 27 -9.14 6.32 -4.79
N GLU A 28 -8.56 7.21 -5.58
CA GLU A 28 -9.15 7.64 -6.83
C GLU A 28 -8.78 6.77 -8.02
N ALA A 29 -7.82 5.88 -7.85
CA ALA A 29 -7.39 5.02 -8.93
C ALA A 29 -8.51 4.06 -9.32
N GLY A 30 -8.74 3.90 -10.62
CA GLY A 30 -9.77 3.01 -11.13
C GLY A 30 -9.29 1.60 -11.42
N GLU A 31 -7.99 1.36 -11.32
CA GLU A 31 -7.39 0.08 -11.65
C GLU A 31 -7.39 -0.91 -10.51
N TYR A 32 -7.63 -0.44 -9.31
CA TYR A 32 -7.62 -1.27 -8.12
C TYR A 32 -8.48 -0.63 -7.04
N VAL A 33 -8.73 -1.42 -5.99
CA VAL A 33 -9.42 -0.93 -4.81
C VAL A 33 -8.40 -0.82 -3.69
N LEU A 34 -8.38 0.31 -3.01
CA LEU A 34 -7.54 0.49 -1.83
C LEU A 34 -8.24 -0.16 -0.65
N ALA A 35 -7.75 -1.32 -0.25
CA ALA A 35 -8.37 -2.12 0.80
C ALA A 35 -7.97 -1.69 2.20
N LYS A 36 -6.70 -1.34 2.37
CA LYS A 36 -6.17 -0.90 3.66
C LYS A 36 -5.15 0.18 3.42
N TYR A 37 -5.08 1.11 4.35
CA TYR A 37 -4.00 2.07 4.34
C TYR A 37 -3.71 2.49 5.77
N SER A 38 -2.47 2.85 5.99
CA SER A 38 -2.05 3.36 7.29
C SER A 38 -0.88 4.30 7.11
N SER A 39 -0.70 5.19 8.05
CA SER A 39 0.48 6.02 8.09
C SER A 39 1.01 6.06 9.50
N GLU A 40 2.31 6.17 9.63
CA GLU A 40 2.97 6.13 10.90
C GLU A 40 4.12 7.11 10.87
N LYS A 41 4.14 8.01 11.83
CA LYS A 41 5.23 8.98 11.92
C LYS A 41 6.44 8.30 12.53
N LYS A 42 7.57 8.45 11.87
CA LYS A 42 8.83 7.90 12.34
C LYS A 42 9.79 9.04 12.60
N GLU A 43 10.61 8.88 13.62
CA GLU A 43 11.63 9.86 13.97
C GLU A 43 12.99 9.21 13.94
N VAL A 44 13.94 9.93 13.38
CA VAL A 44 15.35 9.50 13.41
C VAL A 44 16.02 10.31 14.51
N LYS A 45 16.59 9.62 15.46
CA LYS A 45 17.24 10.26 16.60
C LYS A 45 18.74 10.02 16.60
N ALA A 46 19.47 11.03 17.00
CA ALA A 46 20.90 10.91 17.22
C ALA A 46 21.24 11.62 18.52
N LYS A 47 21.94 10.93 19.42
CA LYS A 47 22.32 11.48 20.71
C LYS A 47 21.15 12.03 21.51
N GLY A 48 20.00 11.37 21.39
CA GLY A 48 18.82 11.79 22.12
C GLY A 48 18.02 12.90 21.49
N GLU A 49 18.45 13.41 20.34
CA GLU A 49 17.75 14.47 19.64
C GLU A 49 17.14 13.96 18.35
N VAL A 50 15.97 14.48 18.02
CA VAL A 50 15.31 14.16 16.75
C VAL A 50 15.99 14.96 15.66
N ILE A 51 16.63 14.27 14.72
CA ILE A 51 17.33 14.92 13.63
C ILE A 51 16.59 14.85 12.31
N ASP A 52 15.58 14.00 12.22
CA ASP A 52 14.76 13.88 11.03
C ASP A 52 13.44 13.24 11.40
N GLU A 53 12.43 13.52 10.61
CA GLU A 53 11.12 12.91 10.76
C GLU A 53 10.58 12.58 9.39
N PHE A 54 9.85 11.47 9.30
CA PHE A 54 9.19 11.11 8.06
C PHE A 54 7.96 10.27 8.38
N TYR A 55 7.16 10.01 7.37
CA TYR A 55 5.98 9.18 7.50
C TYR A 55 6.17 7.92 6.68
N LYS A 56 5.85 6.79 7.28
CA LYS A 56 5.82 5.52 6.58
C LYS A 56 4.37 5.26 6.22
N VAL A 57 4.09 5.12 4.95
CA VAL A 57 2.73 4.92 4.44
C VAL A 57 2.64 3.53 3.85
N SER A 58 1.65 2.78 4.29
CA SER A 58 1.41 1.43 3.78
C SER A 58 0.07 1.43 3.06
N LEU A 59 0.06 0.92 1.84
CA LEU A 59 -1.13 0.83 1.01
C LEU A 59 -1.31 -0.61 0.54
N THR A 60 -2.46 -1.18 0.81
CA THR A 60 -2.82 -2.51 0.31
C THR A 60 -3.85 -2.33 -0.78
N LYS A 61 -3.51 -2.74 -1.98
CA LYS A 61 -4.31 -2.57 -3.18
C LYS A 61 -4.79 -3.91 -3.68
N ILE A 62 -6.07 -4.00 -3.96
CA ILE A 62 -6.65 -5.20 -4.53
C ILE A 62 -7.01 -4.91 -5.97
N PHE A 63 -6.42 -5.67 -6.88
CA PHE A 63 -6.56 -5.45 -8.32
C PHE A 63 -7.69 -6.24 -8.95
N THR A 64 -8.29 -7.15 -8.19
CA THR A 64 -9.47 -7.85 -8.66
C THR A 64 -10.39 -8.07 -7.47
N ASP A 65 -11.67 -7.92 -7.68
CA ASP A 65 -12.67 -8.18 -6.66
C ASP A 65 -12.99 -9.68 -6.57
N ILE A 66 -12.41 -10.48 -7.44
CA ILE A 66 -12.59 -11.91 -7.40
C ILE A 66 -11.54 -12.48 -6.46
N LYS A 67 -11.86 -12.53 -5.19
CA LYS A 67 -10.94 -13.03 -4.19
C LYS A 67 -10.71 -14.52 -4.32
N GLU A 68 -11.76 -15.22 -4.68
CA GLU A 68 -11.69 -16.63 -4.93
C GLU A 68 -12.30 -16.85 -6.28
N PRO A 69 -11.53 -16.77 -7.34
CA PRO A 69 -12.07 -17.08 -8.65
C PRO A 69 -12.67 -18.45 -8.59
N ASP A 70 -13.59 -18.72 -9.47
CA ASP A 70 -14.22 -20.00 -9.47
C ASP A 70 -13.18 -21.09 -9.51
N THR A 71 -13.60 -22.24 -9.16
CA THR A 71 -12.71 -23.34 -8.91
C THR A 71 -11.74 -23.63 -10.02
N VAL A 72 -12.12 -23.34 -11.22
CA VAL A 72 -11.24 -23.56 -12.35
C VAL A 72 -10.02 -22.72 -12.28
N ALA A 73 -10.16 -21.54 -11.71
CA ALA A 73 -9.08 -20.59 -11.67
C ALA A 73 -8.26 -20.66 -10.41
N SER A 74 -8.61 -21.53 -9.50
CA SER A 74 -7.95 -21.56 -8.20
C SER A 74 -6.47 -21.84 -8.27
N VAL A 75 -6.02 -22.46 -9.33
CA VAL A 75 -4.62 -22.79 -9.49
C VAL A 75 -3.78 -21.61 -9.89
N ILE A 76 -4.40 -20.57 -10.29
CA ILE A 76 -3.72 -19.44 -10.90
C ILE A 76 -3.01 -18.58 -9.91
N TYR A 77 -3.27 -18.80 -8.67
CA TYR A 77 -2.74 -17.92 -7.71
C TYR A 77 -1.36 -18.17 -7.31
N GLU A 78 -0.77 -19.17 -7.84
CA GLU A 78 0.60 -19.38 -7.53
C GLU A 78 1.42 -18.40 -8.24
N VAL A 79 1.77 -17.38 -7.56
CA VAL A 79 2.63 -16.37 -8.10
C VAL A 79 4.03 -16.73 -7.71
N GLU A 80 4.85 -16.87 -8.68
CA GLU A 80 6.23 -17.08 -8.42
C GLU A 80 6.96 -15.82 -8.19
#